data_5a49c8cb095ab99979924c804884b077
#
_entry.id   5a49c8cb095ab99979924c804884b077
#
_cell.length_a   1.000
_cell.length_b   1.000
_cell.length_c   1.000
_cell.angle_alpha   90.00
_cell.angle_beta   90.00
_cell.angle_gamma   90.00
#
_symmetry.space_group_name_H-M   'P 1'
#
loop_
_entity.id
_entity.type
_entity.pdbx_description
1 polymer ?
#
loop_
_entity_poly.entity_id
_entity_poly.type
_entity_poly.pdbx_seq_one_letter_code
_entity_poly.pdbx_strand_id
1 'polypeptide(L)'
;MCIGFLFFLLLIGRENMIRTEPRLSLYTIDTEYCDFLRKTDRCIVYNGGDKAGRPFIGIVLTITRSDSQKFNYFAPLSSPKPKHLTMHDNIDLIKINEGKEGVINLNNMFPVPKECLSLIDPRRKDEDSDEVLKYKLLLTNQLEWCNRPEIRA
;
A
#
# COMPACT_ATOMS: atom_id res chain seq x y z
N MET A 1 7.25 -14.19 9.81
CA MET A 1 5.91 -13.58 9.91
C MET A 1 6.05 -12.24 10.64
N CYS A 2 5.58 -11.16 10.05
CA CYS A 2 5.72 -9.83 10.66
C CYS A 2 4.73 -9.67 11.83
N ILE A 3 5.19 -9.04 12.92
CA ILE A 3 4.40 -8.83 14.13
C ILE A 3 3.07 -8.13 13.82
N GLY A 4 3.06 -7.20 12.87
CA GLY A 4 1.86 -6.50 12.46
C GLY A 4 0.75 -7.39 11.87
N PHE A 5 1.11 -8.44 11.15
CA PHE A 5 0.14 -9.35 10.54
C PHE A 5 -0.45 -10.35 11.55
N LEU A 6 0.36 -10.85 12.48
CA LEU A 6 -0.11 -11.73 13.54
C LEU A 6 -1.06 -11.01 14.50
N PHE A 7 -0.77 -9.74 14.79
CA PHE A 7 -1.65 -8.87 15.57
C PHE A 7 -2.97 -8.59 14.85
N PHE A 8 -2.93 -8.49 13.53
CA PHE A 8 -4.09 -8.34 12.66
C PHE A 8 -5.03 -9.54 12.71
N LEU A 9 -4.52 -10.77 12.63
CA LEU A 9 -5.32 -12.00 12.72
C LEU A 9 -5.99 -12.19 14.10
N LEU A 10 -5.38 -11.69 15.17
CA LEU A 10 -5.91 -11.76 16.52
C LEU A 10 -7.00 -10.70 16.81
N LEU A 11 -6.95 -9.55 16.11
CA LEU A 11 -7.91 -8.45 16.28
C LEU A 11 -9.17 -8.59 15.39
N ILE A 12 -9.19 -9.44 14.38
CA ILE A 12 -10.36 -9.73 13.52
C ILE A 12 -11.40 -10.65 14.22
N GLY A 13 -11.28 -10.84 15.53
CA GLY A 13 -12.32 -11.43 16.34
C GLY A 13 -13.58 -10.56 16.40
N ARG A 14 -14.48 -10.73 15.42
CA ARG A 14 -15.92 -10.47 15.53
C ARG A 14 -16.41 -9.06 15.87
N GLU A 15 -15.94 -7.97 15.28
CA GLU A 15 -16.76 -6.75 15.30
C GLU A 15 -16.74 -6.05 13.94
N ASN A 16 -17.91 -5.98 13.35
CA ASN A 16 -18.39 -5.16 12.23
C ASN A 16 -17.37 -4.22 11.57
N MET A 17 -16.73 -4.70 10.51
CA MET A 17 -16.10 -3.82 9.54
C MET A 17 -17.20 -3.11 8.74
N ILE A 18 -17.66 -1.97 9.25
CA ILE A 18 -18.42 -1.05 8.41
C ILE A 18 -17.42 -0.37 7.49
N ARG A 19 -17.23 -0.94 6.31
CA ARG A 19 -16.50 -0.30 5.21
C ARG A 19 -17.34 0.83 4.63
N THR A 20 -17.22 2.03 5.18
CA THR A 20 -17.58 3.25 4.46
C THR A 20 -16.33 3.70 3.70
N GLU A 21 -16.20 3.24 2.48
CA GLU A 21 -14.97 3.35 1.71
C GLU A 21 -14.84 4.69 0.98
N PRO A 22 -13.94 5.57 1.36
CA PRO A 22 -13.36 6.48 0.40
C PRO A 22 -12.52 5.67 -0.61
N ARG A 23 -12.46 6.15 -1.84
CA ARG A 23 -11.67 5.58 -2.92
C ARG A 23 -10.20 5.48 -2.48
N LEU A 24 -9.55 4.36 -2.81
CA LEU A 24 -8.11 4.18 -2.56
C LEU A 24 -7.29 5.21 -3.34
N SER A 25 -6.21 5.67 -2.76
CA SER A 25 -5.27 6.61 -3.36
C SER A 25 -3.83 6.12 -3.14
N LEU A 26 -2.92 6.70 -3.90
CA LEU A 26 -1.48 6.40 -3.81
C LEU A 26 -0.77 7.50 -3.03
N TYR A 27 0.18 7.10 -2.20
CA TYR A 27 0.96 7.99 -1.34
C TYR A 27 2.44 7.61 -1.35
N THR A 28 3.29 8.60 -1.16
CA THR A 28 4.62 8.38 -0.59
C THR A 28 4.54 8.59 0.93
N ILE A 29 5.43 7.93 1.66
CA ILE A 29 5.51 8.03 3.11
C ILE A 29 6.84 8.66 3.47
N ASP A 30 6.84 9.51 4.49
CA ASP A 30 8.04 10.15 5.03
C ASP A 30 9.11 9.10 5.37
N THR A 31 10.32 9.33 4.87
CA THR A 31 11.45 8.41 5.03
C THR A 31 11.88 8.30 6.49
N GLU A 32 11.90 9.42 7.22
CA GLU A 32 12.30 9.42 8.63
C GLU A 32 11.31 8.63 9.50
N TYR A 33 10.02 8.72 9.17
CA TYR A 33 9.00 7.91 9.83
C TYR A 33 9.21 6.41 9.59
N CYS A 34 9.45 6.01 8.36
CA CYS A 34 9.75 4.60 8.03
C CYS A 34 11.03 4.10 8.74
N ASP A 35 12.08 4.92 8.76
CA ASP A 35 13.33 4.58 9.43
C ASP A 35 13.15 4.48 10.94
N PHE A 36 12.34 5.33 11.54
CA PHE A 36 11.96 5.24 12.95
C PHE A 36 11.27 3.91 13.27
N LEU A 37 10.26 3.52 12.47
CA LEU A 37 9.55 2.26 12.66
C LEU A 37 10.46 1.04 12.45
N ARG A 38 11.38 1.07 11.48
CA ARG A 38 12.31 -0.02 11.20
C ARG A 38 13.25 -0.36 12.34
N LYS A 39 13.46 0.55 13.28
CA LYS A 39 14.23 0.27 14.51
C LYS A 39 13.57 -0.81 15.37
N THR A 40 12.24 -0.90 15.31
CA THR A 40 11.44 -1.84 16.08
C THR A 40 10.91 -2.99 15.23
N ASP A 41 10.50 -2.71 13.98
CA ASP A 41 9.94 -3.71 13.06
C ASP A 41 10.69 -3.70 11.72
N ARG A 42 11.50 -4.76 11.49
CA ARG A 42 12.28 -4.94 10.26
C ARG A 42 11.42 -5.24 9.04
N CYS A 43 10.14 -5.52 9.21
CA CYS A 43 9.19 -5.74 8.12
C CYS A 43 8.75 -4.46 7.45
N ILE A 44 8.98 -3.30 8.06
CA ILE A 44 8.76 -2.01 7.43
C ILE A 44 9.73 -1.87 6.26
N VAL A 45 9.19 -1.65 5.07
CA VAL A 45 10.00 -1.55 3.85
C VAL A 45 10.88 -0.32 3.87
N TYR A 46 12.10 -0.47 3.36
CA TYR A 46 13.01 0.66 3.16
C TYR A 46 12.48 1.56 2.02
N ASN A 47 12.39 2.86 2.29
CA ASN A 47 11.94 3.86 1.31
C ASN A 47 12.87 5.08 1.22
N GLY A 48 14.13 4.93 1.60
CA GLY A 48 15.15 5.98 1.46
C GLY A 48 15.92 5.90 0.14
N GLY A 49 16.74 6.91 -0.13
CA GLY A 49 17.56 6.99 -1.33
C GLY A 49 16.75 6.92 -2.61
N ASP A 50 17.13 6.04 -3.51
CA ASP A 50 16.45 5.77 -4.78
C ASP A 50 15.02 5.20 -4.63
N LYS A 51 14.65 4.77 -3.42
CA LYS A 51 13.32 4.24 -3.09
C LYS A 51 12.43 5.22 -2.33
N ALA A 52 12.83 6.48 -2.20
CA ALA A 52 12.04 7.52 -1.52
C ALA A 52 10.67 7.76 -2.18
N GLY A 53 10.56 7.52 -3.48
CA GLY A 53 9.30 7.60 -4.23
C GLY A 53 8.45 6.33 -4.24
N ARG A 54 8.75 5.31 -3.41
CA ARG A 54 7.97 4.07 -3.36
C ARG A 54 6.50 4.36 -3.10
N PRO A 55 5.58 3.87 -3.96
CA PRO A 55 4.16 4.07 -3.77
C PRO A 55 3.60 3.13 -2.70
N PHE A 56 2.70 3.67 -1.90
CA PHE A 56 1.85 2.94 -0.96
C PHE A 56 0.40 3.19 -1.31
N ILE A 57 -0.43 2.18 -1.19
CA ILE A 57 -1.87 2.31 -1.39
C ILE A 57 -2.59 2.36 -0.05
N GLY A 58 -3.60 3.17 0.06
CA GLY A 58 -4.44 3.29 1.26
C GLY A 58 -5.69 4.15 1.04
N ILE A 59 -6.53 4.13 2.00
CA ILE A 59 -6.48 3.40 3.30
C ILE A 59 -6.94 1.96 3.06
N VAL A 60 -6.08 0.99 3.37
CA VAL A 60 -6.40 -0.44 3.20
C VAL A 60 -7.26 -0.93 4.36
N LEU A 61 -7.00 -0.40 5.56
CA LEU A 61 -7.64 -0.81 6.79
C LEU A 61 -7.58 0.33 7.80
N THR A 62 -8.62 0.49 8.60
CA THR A 62 -8.64 1.37 9.77
C THR A 62 -8.92 0.55 11.02
N ILE A 63 -8.04 0.66 12.00
CA ILE A 63 -8.23 0.08 13.34
C ILE A 63 -8.58 1.22 14.30
N THR A 64 -9.67 1.06 15.03
CA THR A 64 -10.09 1.99 16.07
C THR A 64 -9.82 1.33 17.44
N ARG A 65 -9.05 2.01 18.27
CA ARG A 65 -8.81 1.57 19.65
C ARG A 65 -9.97 1.93 20.57
N SER A 66 -9.98 1.33 21.76
CA SER A 66 -10.99 1.59 22.80
C SER A 66 -11.08 3.06 23.24
N ASP A 67 -9.99 3.83 23.09
CA ASP A 67 -9.92 5.28 23.34
C ASP A 67 -10.40 6.12 22.13
N SER A 68 -11.01 5.50 21.13
CA SER A 68 -11.46 6.10 19.86
C SER A 68 -10.34 6.59 18.93
N GLN A 69 -9.09 6.31 19.24
CA GLN A 69 -7.96 6.61 18.37
C GLN A 69 -8.00 5.69 17.14
N LYS A 70 -7.87 6.28 15.94
CA LYS A 70 -7.91 5.57 14.65
C LYS A 70 -6.51 5.46 14.05
N PHE A 71 -6.20 4.26 13.55
CA PHE A 71 -4.96 3.96 12.84
C PHE A 71 -5.29 3.51 11.42
N ASN A 72 -4.85 4.28 10.44
CA ASN A 72 -5.04 3.99 9.04
C ASN A 72 -3.81 3.28 8.48
N TYR A 73 -4.02 2.12 7.86
CA TYR A 73 -2.97 1.26 7.33
C TYR A 73 -2.79 1.45 5.84
N PHE A 74 -1.53 1.43 5.42
CA PHE A 74 -1.08 1.59 4.04
C PHE A 74 -0.17 0.43 3.65
N ALA A 75 -0.34 -0.09 2.43
CA ALA A 75 0.42 -1.22 1.93
C ALA A 75 1.36 -0.79 0.80
N PRO A 76 2.63 -1.24 0.80
CA PRO A 76 3.54 -0.93 -0.29
C PRO A 76 3.14 -1.65 -1.57
N LEU A 77 3.29 -0.95 -2.69
CA LEU A 77 3.18 -1.50 -4.03
C LEU A 77 4.56 -1.87 -4.57
N SER A 78 4.61 -2.92 -5.36
CA SER A 78 5.79 -3.30 -6.14
C SER A 78 5.49 -3.24 -7.62
N SER A 79 6.46 -2.74 -8.39
CA SER A 79 6.44 -2.83 -9.85
C SER A 79 6.39 -4.27 -10.32
N PRO A 80 5.89 -4.55 -11.54
CA PRO A 80 5.81 -5.90 -12.06
C PRO A 80 7.20 -6.54 -12.19
N LYS A 81 7.26 -7.82 -11.86
CA LYS A 81 8.46 -8.66 -11.99
C LYS A 81 8.05 -10.01 -12.59
N PRO A 82 8.93 -10.69 -13.35
CA PRO A 82 8.60 -12.00 -13.94
C PRO A 82 8.02 -13.01 -12.93
N LYS A 83 8.54 -13.04 -11.71
CA LYS A 83 8.05 -13.91 -10.64
C LYS A 83 6.59 -13.67 -10.26
N HIS A 84 6.06 -12.44 -10.45
CA HIS A 84 4.68 -12.12 -10.11
C HIS A 84 3.66 -12.84 -11.02
N LEU A 85 4.06 -13.22 -12.23
CA LEU A 85 3.21 -13.93 -13.17
C LEU A 85 3.01 -15.40 -12.78
N THR A 86 4.02 -16.01 -12.17
CA THR A 86 4.08 -17.44 -11.89
C THR A 86 3.87 -17.82 -10.43
N MET A 87 3.98 -16.85 -9.50
CA MET A 87 3.76 -17.11 -8.08
C MET A 87 2.31 -17.50 -7.82
N HIS A 88 2.09 -18.38 -6.83
CA HIS A 88 0.75 -18.73 -6.39
C HIS A 88 0.05 -17.54 -5.74
N ASP A 89 -1.28 -17.53 -5.84
CA ASP A 89 -2.10 -16.55 -5.13
C ASP A 89 -1.91 -16.72 -3.63
N ASN A 90 -1.75 -15.58 -2.95
CA ASN A 90 -1.47 -15.54 -1.53
C ASN A 90 -2.23 -14.35 -0.92
N ILE A 91 -2.78 -14.57 0.27
CA ILE A 91 -3.49 -13.53 1.02
C ILE A 91 -2.59 -12.35 1.41
N ASP A 92 -1.28 -12.58 1.50
CA ASP A 92 -0.28 -11.58 1.90
C ASP A 92 0.23 -10.73 0.72
N LEU A 93 0.12 -11.27 -0.51
CA LEU A 93 0.58 -10.64 -1.74
C LEU A 93 -0.52 -10.70 -2.79
N ILE A 94 -1.21 -9.59 -2.99
CA ILE A 94 -2.27 -9.50 -3.98
C ILE A 94 -1.67 -9.11 -5.34
N LYS A 95 -1.84 -9.97 -6.33
CA LYS A 95 -1.42 -9.70 -7.70
C LYS A 95 -2.35 -8.67 -8.36
N ILE A 96 -1.78 -7.59 -8.86
CA ILE A 96 -2.51 -6.58 -9.61
C ILE A 96 -2.57 -7.06 -11.06
N ASN A 97 -3.77 -7.21 -11.60
CA ASN A 97 -3.99 -7.68 -12.97
C ASN A 97 -3.17 -8.97 -13.26
N GLU A 98 -3.39 -10.02 -12.44
CA GLU A 98 -2.66 -11.31 -12.55
C GLU A 98 -1.13 -11.19 -12.41
N GLY A 99 -0.64 -10.11 -11.80
CA GLY A 99 0.79 -9.83 -11.63
C GLY A 99 1.42 -9.01 -12.75
N LYS A 100 0.67 -8.70 -13.82
CA LYS A 100 1.15 -7.89 -14.95
C LYS A 100 1.47 -6.46 -14.55
N GLU A 101 0.76 -5.94 -13.56
CA GLU A 101 0.94 -4.57 -13.03
C GLU A 101 1.64 -4.56 -11.67
N GLY A 102 2.20 -5.69 -11.22
CA GLY A 102 2.89 -5.83 -9.94
C GLY A 102 2.04 -6.44 -8.85
N VAL A 103 2.37 -6.11 -7.60
CA VAL A 103 1.69 -6.68 -6.41
C VAL A 103 1.50 -5.66 -5.32
N ILE A 104 0.46 -5.85 -4.50
CA ILE A 104 0.26 -5.19 -3.21
C ILE A 104 0.79 -6.12 -2.13
N ASN A 105 1.69 -5.63 -1.29
CA ASN A 105 2.25 -6.41 -0.18
C ASN A 105 1.52 -6.11 1.12
N LEU A 106 0.46 -6.84 1.42
CA LEU A 106 -0.31 -6.69 2.66
C LEU A 106 0.48 -7.12 3.90
N ASN A 107 1.41 -8.04 3.75
CA ASN A 107 2.25 -8.50 4.86
C ASN A 107 3.14 -7.39 5.43
N ASN A 108 3.44 -6.38 4.62
CA ASN A 108 4.26 -5.24 4.99
C ASN A 108 3.44 -3.94 5.17
N MET A 109 2.12 -4.04 5.33
CA MET A 109 1.30 -2.86 5.63
C MET A 109 1.55 -2.39 7.07
N PHE A 110 1.47 -1.08 7.28
CA PHE A 110 1.64 -0.48 8.59
C PHE A 110 0.83 0.82 8.71
N PRO A 111 0.54 1.26 9.96
CA PRO A 111 -0.20 2.49 10.16
C PRO A 111 0.67 3.71 9.90
N VAL A 112 0.09 4.72 9.24
CA VAL A 112 0.79 5.98 8.94
C VAL A 112 -0.10 7.15 9.33
N PRO A 113 0.40 8.09 10.17
CA PRO A 113 -0.30 9.32 10.45
C PRO A 113 -0.35 10.22 9.21
N LYS A 114 -1.40 11.02 9.13
CA LYS A 114 -1.65 11.89 7.96
C LYS A 114 -0.48 12.81 7.64
N GLU A 115 0.22 13.30 8.66
CA GLU A 115 1.35 14.21 8.55
C GLU A 115 2.55 13.61 7.82
N CYS A 116 2.66 12.28 7.82
CA CYS A 116 3.74 11.54 7.16
C CYS A 116 3.39 11.07 5.74
N LEU A 117 2.22 11.47 5.22
CA LEU A 117 1.72 11.09 3.90
C LEU A 117 1.84 12.24 2.90
N SER A 118 2.26 11.92 1.68
CA SER A 118 2.17 12.80 0.52
C SER A 118 1.42 12.11 -0.61
N LEU A 119 0.35 12.74 -1.11
CA LEU A 119 -0.46 12.20 -2.18
C LEU A 119 0.34 12.14 -3.49
N ILE A 120 0.31 11.01 -4.16
CA ILE A 120 0.86 10.86 -5.51
C ILE A 120 -0.23 11.22 -6.52
N ASP A 121 0.06 12.16 -7.41
CA ASP A 121 -0.75 12.47 -8.56
C ASP A 121 -0.19 11.79 -9.82
N PRO A 122 -0.82 10.70 -10.31
CA PRO A 122 -0.32 9.97 -11.47
C PRO A 122 -0.70 10.62 -12.81
N ARG A 123 -1.35 11.78 -12.82
CA ARG A 123 -1.77 12.46 -14.05
C ARG A 123 -0.55 12.91 -14.87
N ARG A 124 -0.68 12.75 -16.18
CA ARG A 124 0.31 13.23 -17.15
C ARG A 124 0.48 14.75 -17.06
N LYS A 125 1.75 15.21 -17.22
CA LYS A 125 2.11 16.61 -17.40
C LYS A 125 2.92 16.77 -18.67
N ASP A 126 2.87 17.97 -19.29
CA ASP A 126 3.52 18.21 -20.57
C ASP A 126 5.05 18.13 -20.49
N GLU A 127 5.63 18.44 -19.33
CA GLU A 127 7.06 18.37 -19.06
C GLU A 127 7.59 16.96 -18.70
N ASP A 128 6.72 15.96 -18.61
CA ASP A 128 7.13 14.61 -18.24
C ASP A 128 7.98 13.94 -19.32
N SER A 129 9.11 13.34 -18.94
CA SER A 129 9.91 12.47 -19.82
C SER A 129 9.17 11.17 -20.13
N ASP A 130 9.59 10.46 -21.20
CA ASP A 130 8.99 9.17 -21.57
C ASP A 130 9.04 8.12 -20.43
N GLU A 131 10.11 8.12 -19.63
CA GLU A 131 10.25 7.23 -18.49
C GLU A 131 9.25 7.58 -17.39
N VAL A 132 9.08 8.87 -17.10
CA VAL A 132 8.11 9.37 -16.13
C VAL A 132 6.69 9.05 -16.60
N LEU A 133 6.39 9.21 -17.88
CA LEU A 133 5.09 8.87 -18.46
C LEU A 133 4.77 7.38 -18.32
N LYS A 134 5.73 6.50 -18.62
CA LYS A 134 5.57 5.04 -18.43
C LYS A 134 5.30 4.69 -16.97
N TYR A 135 6.03 5.31 -16.04
CA TYR A 135 5.83 5.09 -14.61
C TYR A 135 4.46 5.60 -14.13
N LYS A 136 4.04 6.78 -14.56
CA LYS A 136 2.72 7.33 -14.24
C LYS A 136 1.59 6.48 -14.81
N LEU A 137 1.77 5.91 -16.01
CA LEU A 137 0.81 4.98 -16.59
C LEU A 137 0.69 3.71 -15.74
N LEU A 138 1.81 3.15 -15.28
CA LEU A 138 1.79 2.00 -14.37
C LEU A 138 1.02 2.32 -13.07
N LEU A 139 1.30 3.47 -12.45
CA LEU A 139 0.59 3.90 -11.24
C LEU A 139 -0.92 4.09 -11.48
N THR A 140 -1.29 4.64 -12.62
CA THR A 140 -2.69 4.80 -13.02
C THR A 140 -3.38 3.44 -13.15
N ASN A 141 -2.77 2.51 -13.85
CA ASN A 141 -3.31 1.15 -14.04
C ASN A 141 -3.46 0.41 -12.71
N GLN A 142 -2.46 0.48 -11.84
CA GLN A 142 -2.51 -0.10 -10.51
C GLN A 142 -3.65 0.48 -9.68
N LEU A 143 -3.79 1.81 -9.67
CA LEU A 143 -4.82 2.50 -8.90
C LEU A 143 -6.23 2.20 -9.42
N GLU A 144 -6.43 2.19 -10.73
CA GLU A 144 -7.70 1.84 -11.36
C GLU A 144 -8.11 0.40 -11.03
N TRP A 145 -7.16 -0.54 -11.14
CA TRP A 145 -7.42 -1.93 -10.79
C TRP A 145 -7.84 -2.08 -9.31
N CYS A 146 -7.11 -1.45 -8.39
CA CYS A 146 -7.40 -1.51 -6.97
C CYS A 146 -8.76 -0.89 -6.60
N ASN A 147 -9.27 0.05 -7.39
CA ASN A 147 -10.54 0.71 -7.16
C ASN A 147 -11.73 0.05 -7.85
N ARG A 148 -11.55 -1.05 -8.56
CA ARG A 148 -12.66 -1.81 -9.14
C ARG A 148 -13.57 -2.36 -8.04
N PRO A 149 -14.90 -2.32 -8.21
CA PRO A 149 -15.84 -2.77 -7.19
C PRO A 149 -15.60 -4.21 -6.73
N GLU A 150 -15.27 -5.12 -7.65
CA GLU A 150 -15.00 -6.52 -7.38
C GLU A 150 -13.71 -6.77 -6.58
N ILE A 151 -12.77 -5.82 -6.62
CA ILE A 151 -11.50 -5.89 -5.86
C ILE A 151 -11.69 -5.31 -4.46
N ARG A 152 -12.49 -4.25 -4.35
CA ARG A 152 -12.74 -3.56 -3.08
C ARG A 152 -13.74 -4.30 -2.18
N ALA A 153 -14.53 -5.15 -2.72
CA ALA A 153 -15.41 -6.02 -1.96
C ALA A 153 -14.61 -7.11 -1.25
#